data_6c94a5d6c2e1873f252d2e3e29281504
#
_entry.id   6c94a5d6c2e1873f252d2e3e29281504
#
_cell.length_a   1.000
_cell.length_b   1.000
_cell.length_c   1.000
_cell.angle_alpha   90.00
_cell.angle_beta   90.00
_cell.angle_gamma   90.00
#
_symmetry.space_group_name_H-M   'P 1'
#
loop_
_entity.id
_entity.type
_entity.pdbx_description
1 polymer ?
#
loop_
_entity_poly.entity_id
_entity_poly.type
_entity_poly.pdbx_seq_one_letter_code
_entity_poly.pdbx_strand_id
1 'polypeptide(L)'
;MASMNMIQALNSAMDIMLGRDPAVVLMGEDIGYFGGVFRATEGLQRKYGEHRVLDTPIAEGGIVATAIGMSVNGLRPVAEIQFADYIYPAFDQICSELARIRYRSAGEFFAPVTIRTPCGGGIRGGQTHSQSPEGIFTHVSGIKVVMPSNPYDAKGLLITSIEDDDPVIFFEPKRLYNGPFDGDPNKPAVPWSTHPKGQVDEGYYKVALGKAEIVRSGSQVTIITYGTMVYVAAAAAAAMNIDAEIIDLRSLVPLDVDAIATSVKKTGRCVIAHEATRFSGFGAEILSIIQEECFWDLEAPIQRVTGWDTPYPHAFEWEYFPGQARVSRALQSVLEPA
;
A
#
# COMPACT_ATOMS: atom_id res chain seq x y z
N MET A 1 2.90 15.69 18.60
CA MET A 1 1.98 14.83 17.80
C MET A 1 0.80 15.66 17.31
N ALA A 2 0.42 15.52 16.04
CA ALA A 2 -0.75 16.17 15.47
C ALA A 2 -1.74 15.10 14.96
N SER A 3 -3.04 15.40 15.00
CA SER A 3 -4.05 14.54 14.40
C SER A 3 -4.03 14.76 12.88
N MET A 4 -3.64 13.75 12.12
CA MET A 4 -3.52 13.82 10.66
C MET A 4 -4.36 12.74 9.99
N ASN A 5 -4.90 13.03 8.81
CA ASN A 5 -5.37 12.01 7.88
C ASN A 5 -4.21 11.52 7.00
N MET A 6 -4.47 10.52 6.13
CA MET A 6 -3.45 9.92 5.26
C MET A 6 -2.78 10.97 4.35
N ILE A 7 -3.56 11.83 3.71
CA ILE A 7 -3.04 12.89 2.81
C ILE A 7 -2.11 13.84 3.56
N GLN A 8 -2.52 14.29 4.74
CA GLN A 8 -1.71 15.19 5.58
C GLN A 8 -0.41 14.53 6.03
N ALA A 9 -0.44 13.24 6.35
CA ALA A 9 0.72 12.48 6.75
C ALA A 9 1.73 12.31 5.59
N LEU A 10 1.25 12.01 4.38
CA LEU A 10 2.06 11.92 3.17
C LEU A 10 2.67 13.29 2.81
N ASN A 11 1.87 14.37 2.85
CA ASN A 11 2.36 15.72 2.63
C ASN A 11 3.48 16.08 3.63
N SER A 12 3.25 15.80 4.93
CA SER A 12 4.23 16.02 5.99
C SER A 12 5.54 15.23 5.77
N ALA A 13 5.46 14.00 5.28
CA ALA A 13 6.65 13.20 4.95
C ALA A 13 7.48 13.88 3.85
N MET A 14 6.82 14.26 2.76
CA MET A 14 7.47 14.93 1.63
C MET A 14 8.02 16.32 2.01
N ASP A 15 7.28 17.09 2.81
CA ASP A 15 7.74 18.38 3.32
C ASP A 15 9.02 18.26 4.15
N ILE A 16 9.07 17.28 5.03
CA ILE A 16 10.25 17.01 5.86
C ILE A 16 11.44 16.60 4.98
N MET A 17 11.22 15.72 4.02
CA MET A 17 12.32 15.22 3.18
C MET A 17 12.86 16.30 2.24
N LEU A 18 12.00 17.10 1.63
CA LEU A 18 12.42 18.27 0.84
C LEU A 18 13.23 19.28 1.65
N GLY A 19 12.88 19.48 2.93
CA GLY A 19 13.59 20.39 3.82
C GLY A 19 14.91 19.82 4.35
N ARG A 20 15.06 18.50 4.45
CA ARG A 20 16.24 17.84 5.02
C ARG A 20 17.29 17.48 4.00
N ASP A 21 16.89 17.11 2.79
CA ASP A 21 17.80 16.61 1.77
C ASP A 21 17.62 17.39 0.46
N PRO A 22 18.65 18.15 0.03
CA PRO A 22 18.60 18.89 -1.23
C PRO A 22 18.53 17.99 -2.48
N ALA A 23 18.84 16.71 -2.36
CA ALA A 23 18.74 15.74 -3.45
C ALA A 23 17.30 15.26 -3.71
N VAL A 24 16.39 15.42 -2.75
CA VAL A 24 14.98 15.02 -2.92
C VAL A 24 14.26 15.95 -3.88
N VAL A 25 13.62 15.38 -4.89
CA VAL A 25 12.82 16.09 -5.90
C VAL A 25 11.50 15.37 -6.08
N LEU A 26 10.38 16.08 -6.05
CA LEU A 26 9.07 15.53 -6.38
C LEU A 26 8.78 15.80 -7.86
N MET A 27 8.18 14.83 -8.55
CA MET A 27 7.77 14.98 -9.94
C MET A 27 6.52 14.16 -10.24
N GLY A 28 5.66 14.67 -11.12
CA GLY A 28 4.40 14.00 -11.50
C GLY A 28 3.41 14.98 -12.12
N GLU A 29 2.27 14.46 -12.49
CA GLU A 29 1.21 15.23 -13.14
C GLU A 29 0.45 16.09 -12.13
N ASP A 30 0.34 17.40 -12.37
CA ASP A 30 -0.38 18.37 -11.55
C ASP A 30 0.06 18.44 -10.06
N ILE A 31 1.23 17.91 -9.73
CA ILE A 31 1.70 17.85 -8.33
C ILE A 31 2.28 19.18 -7.83
N GLY A 32 2.65 20.07 -8.72
CA GLY A 32 3.26 21.36 -8.41
C GLY A 32 2.24 22.42 -8.00
N TYR A 33 1.85 23.27 -8.94
CA TYR A 33 0.93 24.38 -8.65
C TYR A 33 -0.41 23.92 -8.06
N PHE A 34 -0.99 22.86 -8.63
CA PHE A 34 -2.27 22.34 -8.20
C PHE A 34 -2.19 21.53 -6.89
N GLY A 35 -1.07 20.89 -6.61
CA GLY A 35 -0.85 20.08 -5.39
C GLY A 35 -1.34 18.65 -5.49
N GLY A 36 -1.47 18.12 -6.70
CA GLY A 36 -1.95 16.77 -6.99
C GLY A 36 -3.47 16.63 -6.95
N VAL A 37 -4.00 15.63 -7.65
CA VAL A 37 -5.44 15.34 -7.72
C VAL A 37 -6.06 15.13 -6.34
N PHE A 38 -5.33 14.50 -5.44
CA PHE A 38 -5.74 14.26 -4.05
C PHE A 38 -5.14 15.25 -3.04
N ARG A 39 -4.47 16.29 -3.51
CA ARG A 39 -3.84 17.32 -2.68
C ARG A 39 -2.71 16.83 -1.76
N ALA A 40 -2.08 15.73 -2.13
CA ALA A 40 -0.99 15.17 -1.33
C ALA A 40 0.28 16.05 -1.34
N THR A 41 0.48 16.86 -2.39
CA THR A 41 1.64 17.76 -2.54
C THR A 41 1.27 19.24 -2.40
N GLU A 42 0.05 19.56 -1.91
CA GLU A 42 -0.41 20.94 -1.79
C GLU A 42 0.56 21.81 -1.01
N GLY A 43 0.86 22.97 -1.58
CA GLY A 43 1.74 23.98 -0.97
C GLY A 43 3.24 23.72 -1.10
N LEU A 44 3.68 22.52 -1.48
CA LEU A 44 5.09 22.16 -1.50
C LEU A 44 5.86 22.91 -2.60
N GLN A 45 5.31 23.08 -3.80
CA GLN A 45 5.96 23.85 -4.85
C GLN A 45 6.14 25.31 -4.45
N ARG A 46 5.13 25.93 -3.83
CA ARG A 46 5.24 27.32 -3.33
C ARG A 46 6.34 27.46 -2.27
N LYS A 47 6.57 26.43 -1.46
CA LYS A 47 7.58 26.43 -0.38
C LYS A 47 8.99 26.14 -0.89
N TYR A 48 9.15 25.19 -1.82
CA TYR A 48 10.46 24.69 -2.24
C TYR A 48 10.86 25.07 -3.68
N GLY A 49 9.93 25.62 -4.45
CA GLY A 49 10.17 26.06 -5.84
C GLY A 49 9.90 24.97 -6.88
N GLU A 50 9.76 25.42 -8.13
CA GLU A 50 9.44 24.58 -9.29
C GLU A 50 10.57 23.59 -9.64
N HIS A 51 11.82 23.88 -9.26
CA HIS A 51 12.95 22.98 -9.47
C HIS A 51 12.99 21.79 -8.50
N ARG A 52 12.21 21.84 -7.43
CA ARG A 52 12.14 20.78 -6.42
C ARG A 52 10.79 20.03 -6.43
N VAL A 53 9.76 20.65 -6.99
CA VAL A 53 8.43 20.05 -7.15
C VAL A 53 7.98 20.36 -8.58
N LEU A 54 8.14 19.39 -9.46
CA LEU A 54 7.99 19.54 -10.91
C LEU A 54 6.65 19.00 -11.41
N ASP A 55 5.91 19.84 -12.10
CA ASP A 55 4.81 19.36 -12.94
C ASP A 55 5.37 18.73 -14.23
N THR A 56 4.86 17.57 -14.59
CA THR A 56 5.25 16.85 -15.81
C THR A 56 4.07 16.76 -16.79
N PRO A 57 4.36 16.56 -18.07
CA PRO A 57 3.32 16.09 -19.01
C PRO A 57 2.74 14.74 -18.57
N ILE A 58 1.55 14.39 -19.09
CA ILE A 58 0.92 13.06 -18.93
C ILE A 58 1.73 12.06 -19.79
N ALA A 59 2.71 11.45 -19.17
CA ALA A 59 3.62 10.49 -19.82
C ALA A 59 4.33 9.63 -18.77
N GLU A 60 3.64 8.67 -18.18
CA GLU A 60 4.11 7.90 -17.02
C GLU A 60 5.42 7.15 -17.30
N GLY A 61 5.59 6.60 -18.52
CA GLY A 61 6.86 6.04 -18.96
C GLY A 61 7.99 7.08 -18.97
N GLY A 62 7.70 8.32 -19.38
CA GLY A 62 8.64 9.46 -19.35
C GLY A 62 8.95 9.91 -17.93
N ILE A 63 7.95 9.95 -17.05
CA ILE A 63 8.12 10.29 -15.62
C ILE A 63 9.12 9.33 -14.96
N VAL A 64 8.90 8.02 -15.11
CA VAL A 64 9.77 7.01 -14.50
C VAL A 64 11.16 7.01 -15.16
N ALA A 65 11.25 7.10 -16.49
CA ALA A 65 12.54 7.18 -17.18
C ALA A 65 13.38 8.39 -16.74
N THR A 66 12.72 9.54 -16.56
CA THR A 66 13.39 10.77 -16.04
C THR A 66 13.83 10.57 -14.59
N ALA A 67 12.99 9.99 -13.73
CA ALA A 67 13.35 9.66 -12.35
C ALA A 67 14.58 8.73 -12.29
N ILE A 68 14.67 7.72 -13.16
CA ILE A 68 15.86 6.87 -13.28
C ILE A 68 17.10 7.70 -13.62
N GLY A 69 17.00 8.56 -14.63
CA GLY A 69 18.12 9.43 -15.02
C GLY A 69 18.55 10.38 -13.90
N MET A 70 17.60 10.96 -13.15
CA MET A 70 17.86 11.79 -11.98
C MET A 70 18.58 11.00 -10.87
N SER A 71 18.13 9.77 -10.59
CA SER A 71 18.68 8.96 -9.51
C SER A 71 20.14 8.56 -9.73
N VAL A 72 20.51 8.16 -10.94
CA VAL A 72 21.92 7.84 -11.27
C VAL A 72 22.83 9.08 -11.31
N ASN A 73 22.24 10.26 -11.34
CA ASN A 73 22.96 11.55 -11.21
C ASN A 73 22.94 12.12 -9.78
N GLY A 74 22.55 11.34 -8.78
CA GLY A 74 22.65 11.68 -7.37
C GLY A 74 21.44 12.37 -6.76
N LEU A 75 20.31 12.44 -7.47
CA LEU A 75 19.05 12.91 -6.91
C LEU A 75 18.22 11.76 -6.30
N ARG A 76 17.27 12.10 -5.46
CA ARG A 76 16.28 11.17 -4.87
C ARG A 76 14.88 11.56 -5.34
N PRO A 77 14.48 11.12 -6.53
CA PRO A 77 13.18 11.48 -7.08
C PRO A 77 12.05 10.70 -6.41
N VAL A 78 11.00 11.43 -6.07
CA VAL A 78 9.70 10.89 -5.66
C VAL A 78 8.74 11.15 -6.82
N ALA A 79 8.47 10.11 -7.60
CA ALA A 79 7.63 10.18 -8.79
C ALA A 79 6.20 9.80 -8.44
N GLU A 80 5.23 10.70 -8.67
CA GLU A 80 3.81 10.37 -8.51
C GLU A 80 3.24 9.92 -9.85
N ILE A 81 2.64 8.73 -9.87
CA ILE A 81 1.73 8.26 -10.90
C ILE A 81 0.32 8.49 -10.37
N GLN A 82 -0.51 9.23 -11.11
CA GLN A 82 -1.76 9.80 -10.64
C GLN A 82 -2.79 8.76 -10.14
N PHE A 83 -2.78 7.56 -10.77
CA PHE A 83 -3.52 6.35 -10.33
C PHE A 83 -2.71 5.10 -10.65
N ALA A 84 -2.82 4.08 -9.82
CA ALA A 84 -2.16 2.78 -10.04
C ALA A 84 -2.56 2.12 -11.36
N ASP A 85 -3.74 2.45 -11.88
CA ASP A 85 -4.24 2.05 -13.20
C ASP A 85 -3.40 2.60 -14.35
N TYR A 86 -2.68 3.70 -14.15
CA TYR A 86 -1.85 4.38 -15.16
C TYR A 86 -0.37 4.03 -15.04
N ILE A 87 0.02 3.13 -14.14
CA ILE A 87 1.41 2.72 -13.99
C ILE A 87 1.90 1.83 -15.15
N TYR A 88 0.99 1.21 -15.89
CA TYR A 88 1.34 0.25 -16.94
C TYR A 88 2.14 0.83 -18.11
N PRO A 89 1.94 2.07 -18.60
CA PRO A 89 2.84 2.67 -19.59
C PRO A 89 4.30 2.81 -19.12
N ALA A 90 4.53 2.82 -17.79
CA ALA A 90 5.86 2.85 -17.19
C ALA A 90 6.41 1.45 -16.83
N PHE A 91 5.68 0.37 -17.13
CA PHE A 91 6.01 -0.98 -16.69
C PHE A 91 7.40 -1.44 -17.16
N ASP A 92 7.74 -1.17 -18.42
CA ASP A 92 9.06 -1.50 -18.95
C ASP A 92 10.17 -0.74 -18.21
N GLN A 93 9.98 0.56 -17.99
CA GLN A 93 10.95 1.39 -17.26
C GLN A 93 11.16 0.89 -15.82
N ILE A 94 10.09 0.45 -15.18
CA ILE A 94 10.15 -0.07 -13.81
C ILE A 94 10.84 -1.45 -13.78
N CYS A 95 10.39 -2.39 -14.60
CA CYS A 95 10.80 -3.79 -14.51
C CYS A 95 12.12 -4.08 -15.23
N SER A 96 12.35 -3.48 -16.41
CA SER A 96 13.52 -3.76 -17.22
C SER A 96 14.71 -2.87 -16.86
N GLU A 97 14.46 -1.63 -16.43
CA GLU A 97 15.50 -0.66 -16.13
C GLU A 97 15.67 -0.43 -14.62
N LEU A 98 14.70 0.19 -13.96
CA LEU A 98 14.79 0.65 -12.57
C LEU A 98 15.16 -0.50 -11.61
N ALA A 99 14.46 -1.62 -11.70
CA ALA A 99 14.66 -2.80 -10.85
C ALA A 99 16.05 -3.40 -10.96
N ARG A 100 16.74 -3.20 -12.07
CA ARG A 100 17.98 -3.92 -12.40
C ARG A 100 19.25 -3.07 -12.31
N ILE A 101 19.14 -1.77 -12.07
CA ILE A 101 20.28 -0.83 -12.09
C ILE A 101 21.39 -1.29 -11.14
N ARG A 102 21.08 -1.52 -9.88
CA ARG A 102 22.10 -1.96 -8.89
C ARG A 102 22.74 -3.29 -9.28
N TYR A 103 21.95 -4.28 -9.68
CA TYR A 103 22.47 -5.59 -10.07
C TYR A 103 23.31 -5.52 -11.34
N ARG A 104 22.82 -4.83 -12.37
CA ARG A 104 23.49 -4.72 -13.69
C ARG A 104 24.80 -3.94 -13.60
N SER A 105 24.89 -2.97 -12.71
CA SER A 105 26.10 -2.19 -12.46
C SER A 105 27.04 -2.83 -11.44
N ALA A 106 26.75 -4.03 -10.94
CA ALA A 106 27.50 -4.67 -9.86
C ALA A 106 27.61 -3.79 -8.59
N GLY A 107 26.59 -2.97 -8.32
CA GLY A 107 26.53 -2.06 -7.16
C GLY A 107 27.23 -0.70 -7.37
N GLU A 108 27.69 -0.39 -8.57
CA GLU A 108 28.29 0.91 -8.90
C GLU A 108 27.24 2.04 -8.89
N PHE A 109 26.02 1.74 -9.36
CA PHE A 109 24.90 2.65 -9.35
C PHE A 109 23.78 2.17 -8.42
N PHE A 110 23.15 3.14 -7.76
CA PHE A 110 21.93 2.97 -6.99
C PHE A 110 20.78 3.66 -7.70
N ALA A 111 19.55 3.28 -7.34
CA ALA A 111 18.36 3.86 -7.94
C ALA A 111 17.35 4.26 -6.85
N PRO A 112 17.66 5.31 -6.05
CA PRO A 112 16.81 5.80 -4.97
C PRO A 112 15.56 6.50 -5.51
N VAL A 113 14.69 5.75 -6.19
CA VAL A 113 13.44 6.23 -6.77
C VAL A 113 12.27 5.72 -5.93
N THR A 114 11.45 6.63 -5.41
CA THR A 114 10.18 6.28 -4.80
C THR A 114 9.05 6.59 -5.79
N ILE A 115 8.33 5.55 -6.25
CA ILE A 115 7.15 5.73 -7.08
C ILE A 115 5.93 5.66 -6.17
N ARG A 116 5.20 6.78 -6.03
CA ARG A 116 3.95 6.87 -5.28
C ARG A 116 2.77 6.74 -6.24
N THR A 117 1.75 5.98 -5.85
CA THR A 117 0.54 5.90 -6.65
C THR A 117 -0.69 5.53 -5.80
N PRO A 118 -1.80 6.26 -5.94
CA PRO A 118 -3.08 5.91 -5.34
C PRO A 118 -3.65 4.63 -5.97
N CYS A 119 -4.06 3.67 -5.13
CA CYS A 119 -4.59 2.37 -5.57
C CYS A 119 -5.93 2.03 -4.93
N GLY A 120 -6.56 0.96 -5.41
CA GLY A 120 -7.79 0.41 -4.87
C GLY A 120 -9.05 1.19 -5.25
N GLY A 121 -10.20 0.68 -4.87
CA GLY A 121 -11.50 1.31 -5.09
C GLY A 121 -11.83 2.42 -4.08
N GLY A 122 -13.12 2.78 -4.02
CA GLY A 122 -13.64 3.74 -3.04
C GLY A 122 -14.06 5.08 -3.60
N ILE A 123 -13.84 5.32 -4.89
CA ILE A 123 -14.22 6.59 -5.54
C ILE A 123 -15.18 6.39 -6.72
N ARG A 124 -15.70 5.18 -6.91
CA ARG A 124 -16.49 4.77 -8.09
C ARG A 124 -15.79 5.07 -9.43
N GLY A 125 -14.46 4.92 -9.43
CA GLY A 125 -13.62 5.17 -10.60
C GLY A 125 -13.70 4.12 -11.69
N GLY A 126 -14.43 3.01 -11.47
CA GLY A 126 -14.53 1.91 -12.41
C GLY A 126 -13.18 1.25 -12.70
N GLN A 127 -13.08 0.65 -13.88
CA GLN A 127 -11.92 -0.17 -14.25
C GLN A 127 -10.63 0.60 -14.52
N THR A 128 -10.68 1.92 -14.64
CA THR A 128 -9.53 2.77 -14.97
C THR A 128 -9.01 3.60 -13.81
N HIS A 129 -9.63 3.50 -12.60
CA HIS A 129 -9.25 4.28 -11.43
C HIS A 129 -9.39 3.50 -10.12
N SER A 130 -9.42 2.17 -10.17
CA SER A 130 -9.76 1.37 -8.97
C SER A 130 -8.93 0.10 -8.81
N GLN A 131 -7.88 -0.08 -9.61
CA GLN A 131 -7.09 -1.30 -9.55
C GLN A 131 -6.13 -1.34 -8.35
N SER A 132 -5.80 -2.57 -7.97
CA SER A 132 -4.82 -2.91 -6.93
C SER A 132 -3.78 -3.83 -7.56
N PRO A 133 -2.76 -3.28 -8.26
CA PRO A 133 -1.83 -4.06 -9.07
C PRO A 133 -0.59 -4.52 -8.29
N GLU A 134 -0.58 -4.45 -6.98
CA GLU A 134 0.58 -4.77 -6.14
C GLU A 134 1.16 -6.16 -6.42
N GLY A 135 0.33 -7.17 -6.70
CA GLY A 135 0.78 -8.53 -7.03
C GLY A 135 1.68 -8.61 -8.27
N ILE A 136 1.53 -7.68 -9.22
CA ILE A 136 2.38 -7.61 -10.41
C ILE A 136 3.80 -7.15 -10.01
N PHE A 137 3.89 -6.15 -9.15
CA PHE A 137 5.15 -5.54 -8.75
C PHE A 137 5.89 -6.32 -7.65
N THR A 138 5.18 -7.07 -6.81
CA THR A 138 5.80 -7.98 -5.83
C THR A 138 6.56 -9.11 -6.51
N HIS A 139 6.23 -9.45 -7.77
CA HIS A 139 6.96 -10.44 -8.57
C HIS A 139 8.25 -9.88 -9.17
N VAL A 140 8.46 -8.57 -9.22
CA VAL A 140 9.62 -7.94 -9.86
C VAL A 140 10.80 -7.87 -8.89
N SER A 141 11.80 -8.72 -9.10
CA SER A 141 13.02 -8.70 -8.28
C SER A 141 13.80 -7.39 -8.43
N GLY A 142 14.21 -6.82 -7.31
CA GLY A 142 14.97 -5.56 -7.27
C GLY A 142 14.12 -4.32 -6.93
N ILE A 143 12.82 -4.49 -6.65
CA ILE A 143 11.91 -3.44 -6.21
C ILE A 143 11.33 -3.79 -4.84
N LYS A 144 11.21 -2.79 -3.97
CA LYS A 144 10.42 -2.89 -2.73
C LYS A 144 9.00 -2.43 -2.98
N VAL A 145 8.03 -3.03 -2.28
CA VAL A 145 6.60 -2.72 -2.42
C VAL A 145 6.00 -2.46 -1.05
N VAL A 146 5.38 -1.31 -0.88
CA VAL A 146 4.85 -0.83 0.41
C VAL A 146 3.41 -0.38 0.24
N MET A 147 2.56 -0.68 1.22
CA MET A 147 1.16 -0.24 1.26
C MET A 147 0.71 0.00 2.71
N PRO A 148 0.78 1.23 3.22
CA PRO A 148 0.36 1.55 4.58
C PRO A 148 -1.17 1.48 4.75
N SER A 149 -1.63 1.31 6.00
CA SER A 149 -3.05 1.34 6.36
C SER A 149 -3.45 2.55 7.20
N ASN A 150 -2.51 3.27 7.77
CA ASN A 150 -2.81 4.38 8.69
C ASN A 150 -1.85 5.56 8.49
N PRO A 151 -2.19 6.76 8.98
CA PRO A 151 -1.39 7.98 8.77
C PRO A 151 0.01 7.92 9.39
N TYR A 152 0.18 7.30 10.56
CA TYR A 152 1.48 7.19 11.22
C TYR A 152 2.45 6.36 10.37
N ASP A 153 2.01 5.18 9.95
CA ASP A 153 2.81 4.31 9.11
C ASP A 153 3.05 4.93 7.71
N ALA A 154 2.04 5.58 7.14
CA ALA A 154 2.19 6.23 5.84
C ALA A 154 3.34 7.25 5.83
N LYS A 155 3.40 8.11 6.85
CA LYS A 155 4.50 9.08 6.96
C LYS A 155 5.85 8.40 7.20
N GLY A 156 5.94 7.51 8.18
CA GLY A 156 7.20 6.87 8.54
C GLY A 156 7.76 5.96 7.45
N LEU A 157 6.89 5.19 6.78
CA LEU A 157 7.28 4.33 5.66
C LEU A 157 7.67 5.15 4.42
N LEU A 158 6.98 6.26 4.14
CA LEU A 158 7.34 7.13 3.00
C LEU A 158 8.70 7.79 3.22
N ILE A 159 8.98 8.28 4.42
CA ILE A 159 10.31 8.80 4.76
C ILE A 159 11.39 7.71 4.57
N THR A 160 11.13 6.49 5.05
CA THR A 160 12.06 5.38 4.88
C THR A 160 12.25 5.02 3.41
N SER A 161 11.18 5.04 2.62
CA SER A 161 11.23 4.77 1.17
C SER A 161 12.05 5.82 0.41
N ILE A 162 11.92 7.10 0.75
CA ILE A 162 12.70 8.17 0.12
C ILE A 162 14.19 8.09 0.46
N GLU A 163 14.52 7.62 1.66
CA GLU A 163 15.91 7.42 2.09
C GLU A 163 16.53 6.11 1.60
N ASP A 164 15.73 5.19 1.09
CA ASP A 164 16.24 3.90 0.58
C ASP A 164 17.03 4.11 -0.72
N ASP A 165 18.15 3.39 -0.85
CA ASP A 165 18.99 3.44 -2.05
C ASP A 165 18.48 2.52 -3.17
N ASP A 166 17.49 1.67 -2.88
CA ASP A 166 16.81 0.81 -3.85
C ASP A 166 15.42 1.36 -4.17
N PRO A 167 14.87 1.05 -5.35
CA PRO A 167 13.57 1.56 -5.74
C PRO A 167 12.43 1.00 -4.90
N VAL A 168 11.49 1.87 -4.57
CA VAL A 168 10.28 1.53 -3.80
C VAL A 168 9.05 1.95 -4.59
N ILE A 169 8.08 1.03 -4.74
CA ILE A 169 6.72 1.37 -5.15
C ILE A 169 5.87 1.50 -3.88
N PHE A 170 5.34 2.69 -3.68
CA PHE A 170 4.55 3.07 -2.52
C PHE A 170 3.07 3.21 -2.93
N PHE A 171 2.29 2.16 -2.70
CA PHE A 171 0.86 2.14 -2.97
C PHE A 171 0.09 2.83 -1.86
N GLU A 172 -0.82 3.72 -2.24
CA GLU A 172 -1.61 4.53 -1.33
C GLU A 172 -3.09 4.18 -1.47
N PRO A 173 -3.69 3.42 -0.52
CA PRO A 173 -5.10 3.05 -0.60
C PRO A 173 -6.01 4.29 -0.59
N LYS A 174 -6.61 4.64 -1.73
CA LYS A 174 -7.45 5.85 -1.90
C LYS A 174 -8.62 5.91 -0.92
N ARG A 175 -9.20 4.76 -0.60
CA ARG A 175 -10.30 4.66 0.36
C ARG A 175 -9.93 5.22 1.73
N LEU A 176 -8.64 5.20 2.08
CA LEU A 176 -8.12 5.72 3.34
C LEU A 176 -7.74 7.20 3.29
N TYR A 177 -7.78 7.84 2.12
CA TYR A 177 -7.37 9.24 1.98
C TYR A 177 -8.31 10.20 2.69
N ASN A 178 -9.57 10.24 2.26
CA ASN A 178 -10.56 11.23 2.65
C ASN A 178 -11.95 10.63 2.90
N GLY A 179 -12.10 9.31 3.16
CA GLY A 179 -13.38 8.63 3.35
C GLY A 179 -14.41 9.42 4.15
N PRO A 180 -15.62 8.99 4.34
CA PRO A 180 -16.17 7.71 3.93
C PRO A 180 -16.62 7.73 2.47
N PHE A 181 -16.07 6.84 1.66
CA PHE A 181 -16.53 6.64 0.30
C PHE A 181 -17.33 5.34 0.20
N ASP A 182 -18.54 5.32 0.70
CA ASP A 182 -19.50 4.32 0.28
C ASP A 182 -20.21 4.74 -1.01
N GLY A 183 -19.95 5.97 -1.47
CA GLY A 183 -20.48 6.54 -2.70
C GLY A 183 -21.98 6.75 -2.71
N ASP A 184 -22.66 6.47 -1.61
CA ASP A 184 -24.08 6.72 -1.40
C ASP A 184 -24.24 7.63 -0.16
N PRO A 185 -24.58 8.92 -0.35
CA PRO A 185 -24.74 9.86 0.75
C PRO A 185 -25.86 9.48 1.72
N ASN A 186 -26.74 8.56 1.33
CA ASN A 186 -27.86 8.10 2.15
C ASN A 186 -27.54 6.83 2.96
N LYS A 187 -26.40 6.18 2.71
CA LYS A 187 -25.97 5.03 3.49
C LYS A 187 -25.12 5.46 4.68
N PRO A 188 -25.37 4.90 5.87
CA PRO A 188 -24.50 5.16 7.02
C PRO A 188 -23.09 4.65 6.72
N ALA A 189 -22.08 5.44 7.08
CA ALA A 189 -20.69 5.01 7.00
C ALA A 189 -20.49 3.78 7.89
N VAL A 190 -19.92 2.73 7.34
CA VAL A 190 -19.49 1.57 8.12
C VAL A 190 -18.09 1.84 8.70
N PRO A 191 -17.70 1.23 9.83
CA PRO A 191 -16.44 1.55 10.51
C PRO A 191 -15.21 1.48 9.59
N TRP A 192 -15.16 0.54 8.67
CA TRP A 192 -14.06 0.37 7.72
C TRP A 192 -14.09 1.34 6.53
N SER A 193 -15.17 2.08 6.30
CA SER A 193 -15.29 3.05 5.20
C SER A 193 -14.87 4.47 5.61
N THR A 194 -14.67 4.71 6.90
CA THR A 194 -14.17 6.01 7.37
C THR A 194 -12.66 6.11 7.13
N HIS A 195 -12.19 7.30 6.73
CA HIS A 195 -10.74 7.50 6.63
C HIS A 195 -10.12 7.54 8.04
N PRO A 196 -8.99 6.87 8.25
CA PRO A 196 -8.32 6.92 9.53
C PRO A 196 -7.74 8.30 9.80
N LYS A 197 -7.92 8.77 11.03
CA LYS A 197 -7.12 9.86 11.59
C LYS A 197 -6.29 9.28 12.73
N GLY A 198 -5.02 9.64 12.74
CA GLY A 198 -4.09 9.14 13.76
C GLY A 198 -3.26 10.25 14.37
N GLN A 199 -2.71 9.99 15.55
CA GLN A 199 -1.68 10.83 16.14
C GLN A 199 -0.36 10.56 15.43
N VAL A 200 0.15 11.56 14.75
CA VAL A 200 1.38 11.49 13.95
C VAL A 200 2.40 12.45 14.51
N ASP A 201 3.63 12.01 14.68
CA ASP A 201 4.71 12.90 15.08
C ASP A 201 4.94 13.96 14.00
N GLU A 202 5.01 15.23 14.39
CA GLU A 202 5.21 16.34 13.45
C GLU A 202 6.64 16.35 12.89
N GLY A 203 7.60 15.84 13.65
CA GLY A 203 9.00 15.73 13.25
C GLY A 203 9.30 14.53 12.34
N TYR A 204 10.58 14.35 12.11
CA TYR A 204 11.14 13.22 11.38
C TYR A 204 11.12 11.94 12.22
N TYR A 205 10.59 10.87 11.66
CA TYR A 205 10.73 9.50 12.18
C TYR A 205 10.63 8.49 11.04
N LYS A 206 11.07 7.28 11.29
CA LYS A 206 11.04 6.18 10.32
C LYS A 206 10.24 5.00 10.84
N VAL A 207 9.55 4.33 9.93
CA VAL A 207 8.99 2.99 10.12
C VAL A 207 9.77 2.05 9.22
N ALA A 208 10.28 0.96 9.78
CA ALA A 208 11.13 0.03 9.04
C ALA A 208 10.36 -0.71 7.95
N LEU A 209 10.95 -0.80 6.76
CA LEU A 209 10.46 -1.68 5.70
C LEU A 209 10.70 -3.15 6.10
N GLY A 210 9.82 -4.03 5.65
CA GLY A 210 9.92 -5.46 5.95
C GLY A 210 9.53 -5.84 7.38
N LYS A 211 8.81 -4.95 8.09
CA LYS A 211 8.26 -5.23 9.42
C LYS A 211 6.77 -5.03 9.44
N ALA A 212 6.06 -6.09 9.76
CA ALA A 212 4.62 -6.08 9.96
C ALA A 212 4.23 -5.47 11.32
N GLU A 213 2.97 -5.09 11.47
CA GLU A 213 2.39 -4.62 12.73
C GLU A 213 1.27 -5.53 13.19
N ILE A 214 1.27 -5.92 14.45
CA ILE A 214 0.12 -6.59 15.08
C ILE A 214 -0.83 -5.51 15.55
N VAL A 215 -1.79 -5.14 14.71
CA VAL A 215 -2.77 -4.08 15.00
C VAL A 215 -3.83 -4.53 16.01
N ARG A 216 -3.97 -5.82 16.19
CA ARG A 216 -4.81 -6.45 17.21
C ARG A 216 -4.22 -7.79 17.60
N SER A 217 -3.94 -7.98 18.87
CA SER A 217 -3.53 -9.28 19.39
C SER A 217 -4.74 -10.21 19.54
N GLY A 218 -4.55 -11.51 19.35
CA GLY A 218 -5.58 -12.54 19.48
C GLY A 218 -5.00 -13.94 19.48
N SER A 219 -5.84 -14.94 19.75
CA SER A 219 -5.42 -16.33 19.93
C SER A 219 -6.23 -17.36 19.13
N GLN A 220 -7.38 -17.00 18.57
CA GLN A 220 -8.26 -17.96 17.89
C GLN A 220 -7.98 -18.13 16.39
N VAL A 221 -7.57 -17.05 15.72
CA VAL A 221 -7.31 -17.02 14.28
C VAL A 221 -6.38 -15.88 13.94
N THR A 222 -5.48 -16.06 12.97
CA THR A 222 -4.67 -15.00 12.38
C THR A 222 -5.37 -14.47 11.13
N ILE A 223 -5.50 -13.14 11.04
CA ILE A 223 -5.93 -12.45 9.82
C ILE A 223 -4.73 -11.67 9.28
N ILE A 224 -4.24 -12.05 8.09
CA ILE A 224 -3.13 -11.37 7.42
C ILE A 224 -3.69 -10.45 6.35
N THR A 225 -3.32 -9.18 6.41
CA THR A 225 -3.90 -8.17 5.54
C THR A 225 -2.99 -6.95 5.37
N TYR A 226 -3.40 -5.98 4.56
CA TYR A 226 -2.73 -4.71 4.34
C TYR A 226 -3.70 -3.66 3.78
N GLY A 227 -3.32 -2.40 3.84
CA GLY A 227 -4.10 -1.29 3.30
C GLY A 227 -5.52 -1.21 3.89
N THR A 228 -6.52 -0.98 3.04
CA THR A 228 -7.93 -0.83 3.45
C THR A 228 -8.46 -2.05 4.21
N MET A 229 -7.98 -3.24 3.87
CA MET A 229 -8.52 -4.48 4.42
C MET A 229 -8.19 -4.70 5.90
N VAL A 230 -7.26 -3.95 6.48
CA VAL A 230 -7.00 -3.94 7.94
C VAL A 230 -8.26 -3.55 8.71
N TYR A 231 -8.96 -2.51 8.25
CA TYR A 231 -10.20 -2.02 8.88
C TYR A 231 -11.37 -2.98 8.67
N VAL A 232 -11.46 -3.58 7.48
CA VAL A 232 -12.48 -4.59 7.18
C VAL A 232 -12.32 -5.82 8.07
N ALA A 233 -11.08 -6.29 8.24
CA ALA A 233 -10.74 -7.42 9.11
C ALA A 233 -11.09 -7.12 10.58
N ALA A 234 -10.72 -5.94 11.07
CA ALA A 234 -11.04 -5.51 12.43
C ALA A 234 -12.56 -5.44 12.68
N ALA A 235 -13.31 -4.88 11.73
CA ALA A 235 -14.76 -4.80 11.80
C ALA A 235 -15.43 -6.20 11.78
N ALA A 236 -14.93 -7.13 10.95
CA ALA A 236 -15.45 -8.48 10.87
C ALA A 236 -15.20 -9.26 12.18
N ALA A 237 -13.99 -9.21 12.71
CA ALA A 237 -13.63 -9.84 13.97
C ALA A 237 -14.44 -9.29 15.15
N ALA A 238 -14.65 -7.97 15.20
CA ALA A 238 -15.46 -7.32 16.23
C ALA A 238 -16.95 -7.72 16.15
N ALA A 239 -17.53 -7.72 14.94
CA ALA A 239 -18.93 -8.08 14.74
C ALA A 239 -19.24 -9.54 15.12
N MET A 240 -18.28 -10.43 14.97
CA MET A 240 -18.41 -11.83 15.34
C MET A 240 -17.92 -12.14 16.77
N ASN A 241 -17.42 -11.16 17.48
CA ASN A 241 -16.80 -11.33 18.81
C ASN A 241 -15.69 -12.40 18.82
N ILE A 242 -14.85 -12.42 17.77
CA ILE A 242 -13.74 -13.37 17.62
C ILE A 242 -12.45 -12.74 18.16
N ASP A 243 -11.69 -13.53 18.92
CA ASP A 243 -10.35 -13.16 19.38
C ASP A 243 -9.31 -13.41 18.27
N ALA A 244 -9.38 -12.55 17.23
CA ALA A 244 -8.49 -12.61 16.08
C ALA A 244 -7.22 -11.78 16.29
N GLU A 245 -6.07 -12.35 15.96
CA GLU A 245 -4.85 -11.59 15.75
C GLU A 245 -4.85 -11.03 14.33
N ILE A 246 -4.67 -9.72 14.20
CA ILE A 246 -4.68 -9.03 12.92
C ILE A 246 -3.29 -8.47 12.65
N ILE A 247 -2.69 -8.92 11.55
CA ILE A 247 -1.39 -8.48 11.07
C ILE A 247 -1.60 -7.52 9.89
N ASP A 248 -1.12 -6.29 10.02
CA ASP A 248 -0.92 -5.38 8.91
C ASP A 248 0.51 -5.57 8.36
N LEU A 249 0.62 -6.04 7.13
CA LEU A 249 1.91 -6.30 6.51
C LEU A 249 2.72 -5.03 6.27
N ARG A 250 2.10 -3.90 5.95
CA ARG A 250 2.73 -2.61 5.64
C ARG A 250 3.72 -2.67 4.47
N SER A 251 4.65 -3.63 4.49
CA SER A 251 5.58 -3.94 3.40
C SER A 251 5.23 -5.29 2.81
N LEU A 252 5.04 -5.34 1.50
CA LEU A 252 4.80 -6.57 0.77
C LEU A 252 6.14 -7.18 0.29
N VAL A 253 7.09 -6.31 -0.08
CA VAL A 253 8.47 -6.69 -0.41
C VAL A 253 9.40 -5.63 0.23
N PRO A 254 10.29 -6.01 1.15
CA PRO A 254 10.43 -7.34 1.76
C PRO A 254 9.25 -7.67 2.69
N LEU A 255 8.94 -8.97 2.83
CA LEU A 255 7.85 -9.48 3.67
C LEU A 255 8.39 -9.89 5.06
N ASP A 256 7.63 -9.65 6.12
CA ASP A 256 7.93 -10.12 7.47
C ASP A 256 7.41 -11.56 7.68
N VAL A 257 8.15 -12.53 7.14
CA VAL A 257 7.80 -13.96 7.22
C VAL A 257 7.75 -14.44 8.67
N ASP A 258 8.67 -13.95 9.52
CA ASP A 258 8.74 -14.34 10.94
C ASP A 258 7.46 -13.95 11.70
N ALA A 259 6.95 -12.74 11.46
CA ALA A 259 5.71 -12.27 12.09
C ALA A 259 4.51 -13.13 11.66
N ILE A 260 4.42 -13.44 10.35
CA ILE A 260 3.39 -14.32 9.79
C ILE A 260 3.45 -15.71 10.43
N ALA A 261 4.63 -16.35 10.38
CA ALA A 261 4.81 -17.70 10.88
C ALA A 261 4.54 -17.80 12.39
N THR A 262 5.04 -16.83 13.18
CA THR A 262 4.81 -16.79 14.63
C THR A 262 3.33 -16.71 14.98
N SER A 263 2.58 -15.86 14.28
CA SER A 263 1.14 -15.70 14.53
C SER A 263 0.35 -16.94 14.10
N VAL A 264 0.62 -17.48 12.92
CA VAL A 264 -0.10 -18.68 12.43
C VAL A 264 0.17 -19.90 13.29
N LYS A 265 1.42 -20.13 13.72
CA LYS A 265 1.77 -21.21 14.65
C LYS A 265 1.05 -21.07 16.00
N LYS A 266 0.84 -19.85 16.46
CA LYS A 266 0.11 -19.57 17.70
C LYS A 266 -1.38 -19.90 17.60
N THR A 267 -2.02 -19.56 16.47
CA THR A 267 -3.48 -19.63 16.32
C THR A 267 -3.98 -20.88 15.62
N GLY A 268 -3.15 -21.57 14.85
CA GLY A 268 -3.50 -22.74 14.05
C GLY A 268 -4.46 -22.46 12.88
N ARG A 269 -4.96 -21.24 12.72
CA ARG A 269 -5.99 -20.87 11.74
C ARG A 269 -5.64 -19.55 11.06
N CYS A 270 -5.88 -19.48 9.75
CA CYS A 270 -5.49 -18.28 8.98
C CYS A 270 -6.55 -17.87 7.95
N VAL A 271 -6.79 -16.55 7.90
CA VAL A 271 -7.53 -15.87 6.83
C VAL A 271 -6.60 -14.82 6.22
N ILE A 272 -6.44 -14.82 4.90
CA ILE A 272 -5.69 -13.82 4.15
C ILE A 272 -6.69 -12.92 3.43
N ALA A 273 -6.61 -11.61 3.63
CA ALA A 273 -7.56 -10.67 3.05
C ALA A 273 -6.85 -9.52 2.32
N HIS A 274 -7.18 -9.31 1.04
CA HIS A 274 -6.71 -8.17 0.24
C HIS A 274 -7.73 -7.75 -0.82
N GLU A 275 -7.60 -6.51 -1.31
CA GLU A 275 -8.56 -5.93 -2.27
C GLU A 275 -8.35 -6.40 -3.71
N ALA A 276 -7.11 -6.71 -4.10
CA ALA A 276 -6.78 -7.21 -5.42
C ALA A 276 -7.51 -8.50 -5.79
N THR A 277 -7.49 -8.86 -7.09
CA THR A 277 -8.07 -10.09 -7.62
C THR A 277 -7.48 -11.35 -6.95
N ARG A 278 -8.20 -12.46 -7.04
CA ARG A 278 -7.83 -13.73 -6.41
C ARG A 278 -6.71 -14.44 -7.14
N PHE A 279 -6.83 -14.54 -8.46
CA PHE A 279 -5.88 -15.29 -9.28
C PHE A 279 -4.56 -14.53 -9.35
N SER A 280 -3.47 -15.19 -8.97
CA SER A 280 -2.11 -14.60 -8.90
C SER A 280 -2.01 -13.34 -8.04
N GLY A 281 -3.00 -13.05 -7.18
CA GLY A 281 -2.90 -11.99 -6.18
C GLY A 281 -1.90 -12.35 -5.09
N PHE A 282 -1.32 -11.34 -4.41
CA PHE A 282 -0.23 -11.53 -3.43
C PHE A 282 -0.59 -12.48 -2.27
N GLY A 283 -1.88 -12.61 -1.94
CA GLY A 283 -2.33 -13.61 -0.97
C GLY A 283 -2.09 -15.07 -1.37
N ALA A 284 -1.77 -15.36 -2.62
CA ALA A 284 -1.35 -16.70 -3.04
C ALA A 284 0.08 -17.01 -2.60
N GLU A 285 0.97 -16.02 -2.67
CA GLU A 285 2.34 -16.13 -2.16
C GLU A 285 2.35 -16.27 -0.64
N ILE A 286 1.58 -15.45 0.07
CA ILE A 286 1.43 -15.56 1.54
C ILE A 286 0.95 -16.97 1.93
N LEU A 287 -0.01 -17.52 1.18
CA LEU A 287 -0.50 -18.88 1.42
C LEU A 287 0.61 -19.92 1.22
N SER A 288 1.44 -19.78 0.17
CA SER A 288 2.58 -20.68 -0.08
C SER A 288 3.59 -20.62 1.07
N ILE A 289 3.95 -19.44 1.52
CA ILE A 289 4.86 -19.24 2.67
C ILE A 289 4.30 -19.90 3.94
N ILE A 290 3.01 -19.72 4.23
CA ILE A 290 2.38 -20.35 5.40
C ILE A 290 2.39 -21.89 5.25
N GLN A 291 2.19 -22.39 4.04
CA GLN A 291 2.27 -23.83 3.76
C GLN A 291 3.68 -24.39 4.01
N GLU A 292 4.72 -23.63 3.68
CA GLU A 292 6.12 -24.04 3.90
C GLU A 292 6.51 -23.95 5.38
N GLU A 293 6.11 -22.88 6.07
CA GLU A 293 6.57 -22.56 7.42
C GLU A 293 5.70 -23.14 8.54
N CYS A 294 4.39 -23.39 8.28
CA CYS A 294 3.40 -23.65 9.30
C CYS A 294 2.48 -24.86 8.99
N PHE A 295 2.78 -25.69 7.99
CA PHE A 295 1.88 -26.77 7.56
C PHE A 295 1.40 -27.66 8.73
N TRP A 296 2.31 -28.05 9.61
CA TRP A 296 2.00 -28.94 10.72
C TRP A 296 1.31 -28.25 11.91
N ASP A 297 1.22 -26.92 11.89
CA ASP A 297 0.54 -26.14 12.92
C ASP A 297 -0.89 -25.77 12.50
N LEU A 298 -1.28 -26.02 11.24
CA LEU A 298 -2.61 -25.67 10.73
C LEU A 298 -3.70 -26.64 11.21
N GLU A 299 -4.77 -26.09 11.77
CA GLU A 299 -5.94 -26.80 12.23
C GLU A 299 -7.12 -26.73 11.24
N ALA A 300 -7.05 -25.85 10.24
CA ALA A 300 -8.06 -25.65 9.22
C ALA A 300 -7.43 -25.21 7.88
N PRO A 301 -8.10 -25.43 6.73
CA PRO A 301 -7.67 -24.89 5.46
C PRO A 301 -7.64 -23.36 5.48
N ILE A 302 -6.55 -22.76 4.98
CA ILE A 302 -6.39 -21.32 4.87
C ILE A 302 -7.48 -20.74 3.96
N GLN A 303 -8.14 -19.67 4.37
CA GLN A 303 -9.13 -18.97 3.56
C GLN A 303 -8.54 -17.69 2.96
N ARG A 304 -8.87 -17.40 1.70
CA ARG A 304 -8.53 -16.14 1.03
C ARG A 304 -9.77 -15.33 0.69
N VAL A 305 -9.82 -14.09 1.17
CA VAL A 305 -10.87 -13.11 0.89
C VAL A 305 -10.29 -12.00 0.01
N THR A 306 -10.74 -11.92 -1.24
CA THR A 306 -10.11 -11.10 -2.28
C THR A 306 -11.16 -10.38 -3.12
N GLY A 307 -10.76 -9.43 -3.96
CA GLY A 307 -11.57 -9.00 -5.09
C GLY A 307 -11.93 -10.18 -6.01
N TRP A 308 -12.87 -9.98 -6.90
CA TRP A 308 -13.25 -10.97 -7.91
C TRP A 308 -12.32 -10.94 -9.13
N ASP A 309 -12.15 -12.06 -9.80
CA ASP A 309 -11.34 -12.16 -11.03
C ASP A 309 -12.14 -11.61 -12.24
N THR A 310 -12.50 -10.34 -12.16
CA THR A 310 -13.21 -9.59 -13.20
C THR A 310 -12.62 -8.19 -13.31
N PRO A 311 -12.79 -7.49 -14.46
CA PRO A 311 -12.53 -6.06 -14.52
C PRO A 311 -13.32 -5.33 -13.42
N TYR A 312 -12.71 -4.30 -12.83
CA TYR A 312 -13.31 -3.58 -11.70
C TYR A 312 -14.65 -2.92 -12.11
N PRO A 313 -15.80 -3.27 -11.51
CA PRO A 313 -17.09 -2.79 -11.94
C PRO A 313 -17.39 -1.40 -11.39
N HIS A 314 -17.85 -0.49 -12.25
CA HIS A 314 -18.21 0.86 -11.84
C HIS A 314 -19.46 0.92 -10.95
N ALA A 315 -20.55 0.28 -11.39
CA ALA A 315 -21.83 0.32 -10.68
C ALA A 315 -21.90 -0.65 -9.49
N PHE A 316 -21.09 -1.71 -9.53
CA PHE A 316 -21.10 -2.79 -8.53
C PHE A 316 -19.83 -2.83 -7.69
N GLU A 317 -19.27 -1.67 -7.39
CA GLU A 317 -18.04 -1.55 -6.59
C GLU A 317 -18.17 -2.27 -5.25
N TRP A 318 -19.32 -2.18 -4.59
CA TRP A 318 -19.54 -2.79 -3.27
C TRP A 318 -19.70 -4.30 -3.30
N GLU A 319 -20.22 -4.85 -4.37
CA GLU A 319 -20.31 -6.29 -4.61
C GLU A 319 -18.93 -6.87 -4.95
N TYR A 320 -18.10 -6.09 -5.64
CA TYR A 320 -16.72 -6.46 -5.95
C TYR A 320 -15.82 -6.42 -4.72
N PHE A 321 -15.94 -5.36 -3.93
CA PHE A 321 -15.07 -5.13 -2.78
C PHE A 321 -15.26 -6.23 -1.72
N PRO A 322 -14.14 -6.81 -1.19
CA PRO A 322 -14.22 -7.88 -0.19
C PRO A 322 -14.60 -7.34 1.19
N GLY A 323 -15.87 -6.95 1.34
CA GLY A 323 -16.39 -6.33 2.56
C GLY A 323 -16.49 -7.27 3.75
N GLN A 324 -16.91 -6.70 4.89
CA GLN A 324 -17.00 -7.36 6.20
C GLN A 324 -17.70 -8.73 6.16
N ALA A 325 -18.84 -8.84 5.45
CA ALA A 325 -19.61 -10.10 5.38
C ALA A 325 -18.81 -11.26 4.72
N ARG A 326 -17.92 -10.95 3.78
CA ARG A 326 -17.05 -11.96 3.14
C ARG A 326 -15.94 -12.41 4.09
N VAL A 327 -15.35 -11.49 4.85
CA VAL A 327 -14.35 -11.81 5.88
C VAL A 327 -14.99 -12.61 7.00
N SER A 328 -16.19 -12.22 7.47
CA SER A 328 -16.94 -12.97 8.51
C SER A 328 -17.22 -14.42 8.11
N ARG A 329 -17.63 -14.67 6.87
CA ARG A 329 -17.82 -16.04 6.36
C ARG A 329 -16.53 -16.86 6.34
N ALA A 330 -15.42 -16.24 5.96
CA ALA A 330 -14.12 -16.90 5.98
C ALA A 330 -13.67 -17.24 7.41
N LEU A 331 -13.89 -16.32 8.36
CA LEU A 331 -13.62 -16.56 9.78
C LEU A 331 -14.45 -17.73 10.32
N GLN A 332 -15.74 -17.76 10.02
CA GLN A 332 -16.60 -18.90 10.41
C GLN A 332 -16.08 -20.22 9.84
N SER A 333 -15.71 -20.24 8.56
CA SER A 333 -15.22 -21.46 7.88
C SER A 333 -13.93 -22.02 8.49
N VAL A 334 -13.04 -21.20 9.04
CA VAL A 334 -11.80 -21.69 9.68
C VAL A 334 -11.98 -22.04 11.16
N LEU A 335 -13.00 -21.48 11.81
CA LEU A 335 -13.31 -21.76 13.21
C LEU A 335 -14.21 -22.98 13.41
N GLU A 336 -15.07 -23.24 12.43
CA GLU A 336 -16.00 -24.38 12.39
C GLU A 336 -15.73 -25.22 11.12
N PRO A 337 -14.58 -25.88 11.00
CA PRO A 337 -14.32 -26.74 9.86
C PRO A 337 -15.28 -27.94 9.87
N ALA A 338 -15.85 -28.23 8.67
CA ALA A 338 -16.85 -29.29 8.51
C ALA A 338 -16.25 -30.69 8.74
#